data_6b2f7891cd51d3541cedf2587fc44aa1
#
_entry.id   6b2f7891cd51d3541cedf2587fc44aa1
#
_cell.length_a   1.000
_cell.length_b   1.000
_cell.length_c   1.000
_cell.angle_alpha   90.00
_cell.angle_beta   90.00
_cell.angle_gamma   90.00
#
_symmetry.space_group_name_H-M   'P 1'
#
loop_
_entity.id
_entity.type
_entity.pdbx_description
1 polymer ?
#
loop_
_entity_poly.entity_id
_entity_poly.type
_entity_poly.pdbx_seq_one_letter_code
_entity_poly.pdbx_strand_id
1 'polypeptide(L)'
;MDLIENSIVTQSRLILLDSPLIFFTAFTALAWTNFHNQRKYPFSDDWFIWLFLTGVGLGLTGSVKWVGLFTIATIGTSTINQLWILWGDLKVPTRVWLDHFAARAFCLILVPVVIYMFMFEIHFLLLGSSGDGDGFMSAPFQMTLGKSLQDSPLCKALWWTFCGSYL
;
A
#
# COMPACT_ATOMS: atom_id res chain seq x y z
N MET A 1 10.68 -11.87 -22.07
CA MET A 1 9.96 -11.77 -23.34
C MET A 1 8.95 -10.62 -23.31
N ASP A 2 8.50 -10.24 -22.13
CA ASP A 2 7.44 -9.22 -21.92
C ASP A 2 7.84 -7.76 -22.17
N LEU A 3 9.14 -7.48 -22.27
CA LEU A 3 9.66 -6.14 -22.59
C LEU A 3 9.40 -5.70 -24.05
N ILE A 4 8.93 -6.60 -24.89
CA ILE A 4 8.72 -6.38 -26.33
C ILE A 4 7.22 -6.33 -26.68
N GLU A 5 6.33 -6.49 -25.71
CA GLU A 5 4.88 -6.33 -25.95
C GLU A 5 4.55 -4.86 -26.22
N ASN A 6 3.93 -4.62 -27.38
CA ASN A 6 3.57 -3.27 -27.82
C ASN A 6 2.70 -2.52 -26.80
N SER A 7 1.86 -3.21 -26.02
CA SER A 7 1.02 -2.60 -25.01
C SER A 7 1.84 -2.02 -23.86
N ILE A 8 2.81 -2.78 -23.33
CA ILE A 8 3.69 -2.33 -22.23
C ILE A 8 4.60 -1.21 -22.68
N VAL A 9 5.18 -1.32 -23.90
CA VAL A 9 6.02 -0.27 -24.48
C VAL A 9 5.24 1.02 -24.72
N THR A 10 4.00 0.92 -25.18
CA THR A 10 3.14 2.09 -25.43
C THR A 10 2.71 2.74 -24.11
N GLN A 11 2.32 1.95 -23.11
CA GLN A 11 1.95 2.46 -21.78
C GLN A 11 3.12 3.10 -21.03
N SER A 12 4.35 2.57 -21.19
CA SER A 12 5.52 3.17 -20.56
C SER A 12 6.00 4.45 -21.22
N ARG A 13 5.68 4.68 -22.49
CA ARG A 13 5.98 5.93 -23.23
C ARG A 13 5.00 7.04 -22.94
N LEU A 14 3.75 6.69 -22.63
CA LEU A 14 2.76 7.65 -22.20
C LEU A 14 2.92 7.84 -20.67
N ILE A 15 2.79 9.06 -20.18
CA ILE A 15 2.81 9.37 -18.73
C ILE A 15 1.50 8.87 -18.11
N LEU A 16 1.35 7.55 -18.05
CA LEU A 16 0.18 6.86 -17.49
C LEU A 16 0.54 6.24 -16.15
N LEU A 17 -0.38 6.32 -15.20
CA LEU A 17 -0.26 5.69 -13.87
C LEU A 17 -0.23 4.16 -13.91
N ASP A 18 -0.55 3.55 -15.06
CA ASP A 18 -0.61 2.09 -15.22
C ASP A 18 0.79 1.44 -15.23
N SER A 19 1.80 2.12 -15.74
CA SER A 19 3.18 1.61 -15.76
C SER A 19 3.77 1.44 -14.35
N PRO A 20 3.75 2.45 -13.45
CA PRO A 20 4.17 2.26 -12.07
C PRO A 20 3.28 1.28 -11.30
N LEU A 21 1.98 1.21 -11.60
CA LEU A 21 1.08 0.23 -10.99
C LEU A 21 1.52 -1.20 -11.29
N ILE A 22 1.81 -1.52 -12.55
CA ILE A 22 2.27 -2.86 -12.97
C ILE A 22 3.60 -3.20 -12.28
N PHE A 23 4.53 -2.24 -12.23
CA PHE A 23 5.82 -2.43 -11.56
C PHE A 23 5.65 -2.78 -10.08
N PHE A 24 4.89 -1.98 -9.33
CA PHE A 24 4.69 -2.23 -7.90
C PHE A 24 3.88 -3.49 -7.64
N THR A 25 2.93 -3.84 -8.50
CA THR A 25 2.18 -5.10 -8.41
C THR A 25 3.11 -6.30 -8.62
N ALA A 26 3.97 -6.26 -9.64
CA ALA A 26 4.96 -7.32 -9.89
C ALA A 26 5.97 -7.44 -8.75
N PHE A 27 6.48 -6.30 -8.23
CA PHE A 27 7.35 -6.27 -7.06
C PHE A 27 6.69 -6.90 -5.83
N THR A 28 5.43 -6.56 -5.57
CA THR A 28 4.65 -7.12 -4.45
C THR A 28 4.47 -8.63 -4.60
N ALA A 29 4.14 -9.10 -5.80
CA ALA A 29 4.00 -10.52 -6.09
C ALA A 29 5.31 -11.28 -5.90
N LEU A 30 6.43 -10.71 -6.33
CA LEU A 30 7.77 -11.27 -6.12
C LEU A 30 8.12 -11.35 -4.62
N ALA A 31 7.90 -10.28 -3.87
CA ALA A 31 8.16 -10.23 -2.43
C ALA A 31 7.29 -11.27 -1.69
N TRP A 32 5.99 -11.36 -2.05
CA TRP A 32 5.08 -12.36 -1.49
C TRP A 32 5.50 -13.79 -1.80
N THR A 33 5.95 -14.08 -3.01
CA THR A 33 6.44 -15.41 -3.40
C THR A 33 7.67 -15.80 -2.61
N ASN A 34 8.63 -14.88 -2.44
CA ASN A 34 9.82 -15.13 -1.63
C ASN A 34 9.45 -15.34 -0.16
N PHE A 35 8.55 -14.54 0.40
CA PHE A 35 8.01 -14.76 1.75
C PHE A 35 7.39 -16.16 1.87
N HIS A 36 6.61 -16.59 0.88
CA HIS A 36 6.01 -17.92 0.87
C HIS A 36 7.06 -19.04 0.83
N ASN A 37 8.17 -18.86 0.12
CA ASN A 37 9.29 -19.80 0.07
C ASN A 37 10.02 -19.94 1.43
N GLN A 38 10.06 -18.85 2.22
CA GLN A 38 10.65 -18.85 3.57
C GLN A 38 9.77 -19.48 4.65
N ARG A 39 8.64 -20.07 4.29
CA ARG A 39 7.70 -20.70 5.21
C ARG A 39 8.30 -21.83 6.06
N LYS A 40 9.42 -22.41 5.61
CA LYS A 40 10.15 -23.47 6.36
C LYS A 40 10.93 -22.93 7.55
N TYR A 41 11.27 -21.66 7.54
CA TYR A 41 12.08 -21.00 8.58
C TYR A 41 11.32 -19.75 9.10
N PRO A 42 10.23 -19.96 9.85
CA PRO A 42 9.46 -18.86 10.40
C PRO A 42 10.30 -18.03 11.38
N PHE A 43 10.04 -16.73 11.42
CA PHE A 43 10.74 -15.77 12.29
C PHE A 43 12.23 -15.59 12.03
N SER A 44 12.75 -16.04 10.87
CA SER A 44 14.09 -15.66 10.40
C SER A 44 14.11 -14.21 9.93
N ASP A 45 15.31 -13.61 9.89
CA ASP A 45 15.48 -12.24 9.37
C ASP A 45 14.97 -12.12 7.93
N ASP A 46 15.26 -13.09 7.08
CA ASP A 46 14.78 -13.15 5.70
C ASP A 46 13.25 -13.21 5.62
N TRP A 47 12.62 -13.96 6.53
CA TRP A 47 11.17 -14.05 6.61
C TRP A 47 10.52 -12.68 6.92
N PHE A 48 11.10 -11.92 7.87
CA PHE A 48 10.63 -10.58 8.20
C PHE A 48 10.89 -9.58 7.09
N ILE A 49 12.05 -9.64 6.46
CA ILE A 49 12.42 -8.75 5.35
C ILE A 49 11.42 -8.90 4.19
N TRP A 50 11.15 -10.13 3.75
CA TRP A 50 10.22 -10.37 2.65
C TRP A 50 8.77 -10.02 3.00
N LEU A 51 8.36 -10.26 4.25
CA LEU A 51 7.04 -9.85 4.73
C LEU A 51 6.90 -8.32 4.76
N PHE A 52 7.91 -7.62 5.25
CA PHE A 52 7.95 -6.16 5.27
C PHE A 52 7.96 -5.58 3.86
N LEU A 53 8.78 -6.10 2.95
CA LEU A 53 8.82 -5.69 1.54
C LEU A 53 7.48 -5.91 0.84
N THR A 54 6.76 -6.97 1.18
CA THR A 54 5.39 -7.18 0.68
C THR A 54 4.47 -6.07 1.16
N GLY A 55 4.54 -5.69 2.45
CA GLY A 55 3.77 -4.57 2.99
C GLY A 55 4.09 -3.24 2.30
N VAL A 56 5.37 -2.96 2.08
CA VAL A 56 5.82 -1.76 1.31
C VAL A 56 5.23 -1.78 -0.09
N GLY A 57 5.33 -2.89 -0.80
CA GLY A 57 4.77 -3.05 -2.14
C GLY A 57 3.27 -2.82 -2.19
N LEU A 58 2.52 -3.34 -1.21
CA LEU A 58 1.06 -3.11 -1.10
C LEU A 58 0.73 -1.63 -0.90
N GLY A 59 1.47 -0.94 -0.03
CA GLY A 59 1.28 0.49 0.22
C GLY A 59 1.53 1.33 -1.03
N LEU A 60 2.62 1.06 -1.75
CA LEU A 60 2.96 1.73 -3.00
C LEU A 60 1.93 1.46 -4.09
N THR A 61 1.50 0.19 -4.25
CA THR A 61 0.48 -0.18 -5.25
C THR A 61 -0.85 0.52 -4.98
N GLY A 62 -1.28 0.58 -3.72
CA GLY A 62 -2.49 1.29 -3.31
C GLY A 62 -2.41 2.81 -3.50
N SER A 63 -1.21 3.40 -3.33
CA SER A 63 -0.98 4.84 -3.50
C SER A 63 -1.03 5.30 -4.96
N VAL A 64 -0.70 4.43 -5.91
CA VAL A 64 -0.72 4.78 -7.34
C VAL A 64 -2.15 4.86 -7.88
N LYS A 65 -2.96 3.85 -7.63
CA LYS A 65 -4.32 3.77 -8.16
C LYS A 65 -5.18 2.83 -7.31
N TRP A 66 -6.45 3.15 -7.15
CA TRP A 66 -7.41 2.33 -6.38
C TRP A 66 -7.57 0.90 -6.91
N VAL A 67 -7.25 0.66 -8.18
CA VAL A 67 -7.15 -0.71 -8.74
C VAL A 67 -6.14 -1.58 -8.00
N GLY A 68 -5.13 -0.99 -7.35
CA GLY A 68 -4.19 -1.69 -6.47
C GLY A 68 -4.85 -2.42 -5.29
N LEU A 69 -6.09 -2.06 -4.92
CA LEU A 69 -6.86 -2.79 -3.90
C LEU A 69 -7.10 -4.26 -4.26
N PHE A 70 -7.16 -4.60 -5.55
CA PHE A 70 -7.26 -6.00 -5.97
C PHE A 70 -6.00 -6.81 -5.60
N THR A 71 -4.83 -6.20 -5.68
CA THR A 71 -3.57 -6.83 -5.24
C THR A 71 -3.60 -7.05 -3.72
N ILE A 72 -4.08 -6.04 -2.96
CA ILE A 72 -4.25 -6.14 -1.50
C ILE A 72 -5.23 -7.27 -1.16
N ALA A 73 -6.36 -7.35 -1.85
CA ALA A 73 -7.35 -8.39 -1.65
C ALA A 73 -6.79 -9.80 -1.93
N THR A 74 -6.02 -9.96 -3.01
CA THR A 74 -5.40 -11.24 -3.38
C THR A 74 -4.42 -11.71 -2.32
N ILE A 75 -3.52 -10.84 -1.86
CA ILE A 75 -2.54 -11.18 -0.82
C ILE A 75 -3.22 -11.36 0.54
N GLY A 76 -4.21 -10.53 0.85
CA GLY A 76 -5.02 -10.67 2.06
C GLY A 76 -5.73 -12.01 2.14
N THR A 77 -6.41 -12.42 1.07
CA THR A 77 -7.08 -13.73 0.99
C THR A 77 -6.09 -14.89 1.14
N SER A 78 -4.93 -14.78 0.48
CA SER A 78 -3.85 -15.78 0.60
C SER A 78 -3.31 -15.87 2.02
N THR A 79 -3.16 -14.72 2.71
CA THR A 79 -2.71 -14.65 4.11
C THR A 79 -3.72 -15.29 5.05
N ILE A 80 -5.01 -14.98 4.89
CA ILE A 80 -6.09 -15.56 5.69
C ILE A 80 -6.11 -17.07 5.53
N ASN A 81 -6.00 -17.56 4.30
CA ASN A 81 -5.96 -19.00 4.03
C ASN A 81 -4.76 -19.68 4.72
N GLN A 82 -3.58 -19.06 4.67
CA GLN A 82 -2.40 -19.59 5.37
C GLN A 82 -2.58 -19.62 6.90
N LEU A 83 -3.15 -18.57 7.48
CA LEU A 83 -3.44 -18.50 8.91
C LEU A 83 -4.50 -19.52 9.33
N TRP A 84 -5.48 -19.76 8.47
CA TRP A 84 -6.51 -20.78 8.69
C TRP A 84 -5.92 -22.20 8.73
N ILE A 85 -5.05 -22.51 7.76
CA ILE A 85 -4.33 -23.80 7.76
C ILE A 85 -3.47 -23.95 9.00
N LEU A 86 -2.77 -22.89 9.42
CA LEU A 86 -1.94 -22.89 10.62
C LEU A 86 -2.76 -23.08 11.91
N TRP A 87 -3.98 -22.50 11.94
CA TRP A 87 -4.93 -22.69 13.05
C TRP A 87 -5.41 -24.14 13.18
N GLY A 88 -5.61 -24.83 12.05
CA GLY A 88 -6.03 -26.23 12.00
C GLY A 88 -4.94 -27.24 12.40
N ASP A 89 -3.67 -26.82 12.51
CA ASP A 89 -2.59 -27.68 12.91
C ASP A 89 -2.48 -27.76 14.45
N LEU A 90 -2.96 -28.86 15.02
CA LEU A 90 -2.94 -29.14 16.46
C LEU A 90 -1.54 -29.19 17.07
N LYS A 91 -0.47 -29.25 16.27
CA LYS A 91 0.92 -29.25 16.74
C LYS A 91 1.43 -27.85 17.05
N VAL A 92 0.77 -26.81 16.57
CA VAL A 92 1.19 -25.42 16.74
C VAL A 92 0.53 -24.85 18.00
N PRO A 93 1.32 -24.42 19.02
CA PRO A 93 0.73 -23.78 20.20
C PRO A 93 0.11 -22.44 19.81
N THR A 94 -1.00 -22.10 20.47
CA THR A 94 -1.78 -20.87 20.21
C THR A 94 -0.92 -19.60 20.26
N ARG A 95 0.12 -19.59 21.10
CA ARG A 95 1.05 -18.46 21.22
C ARG A 95 1.81 -18.22 19.90
N VAL A 96 2.34 -19.28 19.28
CA VAL A 96 3.05 -19.17 18.00
C VAL A 96 2.11 -18.72 16.88
N TRP A 97 0.87 -19.19 16.90
CA TRP A 97 -0.15 -18.70 15.95
C TRP A 97 -0.41 -17.20 16.12
N LEU A 98 -0.50 -16.72 17.37
CA LEU A 98 -0.72 -15.31 17.68
C LEU A 98 0.45 -14.44 17.18
N ASP A 99 1.69 -14.91 17.35
CA ASP A 99 2.89 -14.22 16.86
C ASP A 99 2.90 -14.14 15.33
N HIS A 100 2.50 -15.20 14.64
CA HIS A 100 2.34 -15.19 13.18
C HIS A 100 1.23 -14.24 12.73
N PHE A 101 0.11 -14.19 13.45
CA PHE A 101 -0.96 -13.27 13.16
C PHE A 101 -0.54 -11.81 13.37
N ALA A 102 0.08 -11.51 14.51
CA ALA A 102 0.53 -10.17 14.86
C ALA A 102 1.56 -9.64 13.86
N ALA A 103 2.57 -10.45 13.51
CA ALA A 103 3.59 -10.06 12.55
C ALA A 103 2.99 -9.75 11.17
N ARG A 104 2.07 -10.60 10.69
CA ARG A 104 1.41 -10.37 9.40
C ARG A 104 0.47 -9.17 9.44
N ALA A 105 -0.32 -9.02 10.50
CA ALA A 105 -1.21 -7.87 10.67
C ALA A 105 -0.40 -6.56 10.70
N PHE A 106 0.71 -6.52 11.44
CA PHE A 106 1.58 -5.37 11.47
C PHE A 106 2.15 -5.04 10.09
N CYS A 107 2.78 -6.02 9.42
CA CYS A 107 3.45 -5.76 8.14
C CYS A 107 2.48 -5.56 6.98
N LEU A 108 1.33 -6.24 6.93
CA LEU A 108 0.41 -6.18 5.79
C LEU A 108 -0.75 -5.19 5.96
N ILE A 109 -0.97 -4.65 7.16
CA ILE A 109 -2.00 -3.63 7.39
C ILE A 109 -1.34 -2.30 7.79
N LEU A 110 -0.54 -2.30 8.87
CA LEU A 110 0.01 -1.04 9.38
C LEU A 110 1.00 -0.42 8.41
N VAL A 111 1.94 -1.20 7.86
CA VAL A 111 2.96 -0.68 6.93
C VAL A 111 2.33 -0.08 5.66
N PRO A 112 1.40 -0.74 4.95
CA PRO A 112 0.73 -0.14 3.80
C PRO A 112 -0.02 1.15 4.13
N VAL A 113 -0.71 1.20 5.26
CA VAL A 113 -1.43 2.40 5.71
C VAL A 113 -0.46 3.56 5.96
N VAL A 114 0.64 3.32 6.66
CA VAL A 114 1.67 4.34 6.91
C VAL A 114 2.26 4.86 5.60
N ILE A 115 2.59 3.98 4.66
CA ILE A 115 3.13 4.38 3.36
C ILE A 115 2.09 5.19 2.56
N TYR A 116 0.84 4.76 2.55
CA TYR A 116 -0.24 5.48 1.89
C TYR A 116 -0.38 6.90 2.46
N MET A 117 -0.44 7.04 3.77
CA MET A 117 -0.51 8.34 4.44
C MET A 117 0.71 9.22 4.13
N PHE A 118 1.90 8.64 4.15
CA PHE A 118 3.15 9.34 3.83
C PHE A 118 3.19 9.85 2.38
N MET A 119 2.69 9.06 1.43
CA MET A 119 2.59 9.49 0.02
C MET A 119 1.61 10.65 -0.15
N PHE A 120 0.49 10.65 0.58
CA PHE A 120 -0.44 11.78 0.59
C PHE A 120 0.18 13.04 1.22
N GLU A 121 0.93 12.88 2.30
CA GLU A 121 1.63 14.00 2.93
C GLU A 121 2.62 14.66 1.96
N ILE A 122 3.42 13.86 1.26
CA ILE A 122 4.33 14.37 0.21
C ILE A 122 3.54 15.10 -0.88
N HIS A 123 2.42 14.51 -1.32
CA HIS A 123 1.58 15.10 -2.35
C HIS A 123 1.08 16.50 -1.94
N PHE A 124 0.60 16.66 -0.72
CA PHE A 124 0.13 17.96 -0.22
C PHE A 124 1.27 18.96 0.03
N LEU A 125 2.46 18.50 0.38
CA LEU A 125 3.64 19.35 0.50
C LEU A 125 4.08 19.92 -0.85
N LEU A 126 4.01 19.11 -1.91
CA LEU A 126 4.43 19.51 -3.25
C LEU A 126 3.37 20.37 -3.97
N LEU A 127 2.09 20.08 -3.75
CA LEU A 127 0.96 20.74 -4.40
C LEU A 127 0.26 21.72 -3.44
N GLY A 128 0.99 22.73 -2.97
CA GLY A 128 0.44 23.81 -2.12
C GLY A 128 -0.25 24.93 -2.90
N SER A 129 -0.19 24.91 -4.23
CA SER A 129 -0.75 25.98 -5.08
C SER A 129 -2.12 25.57 -5.63
N SER A 130 -3.00 26.57 -5.83
CA SER A 130 -4.29 26.41 -6.47
C SER A 130 -4.17 26.00 -7.95
N GLY A 131 -5.04 25.10 -8.41
CA GLY A 131 -5.05 24.57 -9.78
C GLY A 131 -6.46 24.36 -10.34
N ASP A 132 -6.57 23.97 -11.62
CA ASP A 132 -7.85 23.82 -12.34
C ASP A 132 -8.80 22.76 -11.72
N GLY A 133 -8.31 21.89 -10.85
CA GLY A 133 -9.09 20.84 -10.17
C GLY A 133 -9.69 21.27 -8.83
N ASP A 134 -9.40 22.46 -8.34
CA ASP A 134 -9.80 22.91 -6.99
C ASP A 134 -11.33 23.02 -6.83
N GLY A 135 -12.05 23.23 -7.91
CA GLY A 135 -13.52 23.32 -7.92
C GLY A 135 -14.24 22.04 -7.46
N PHE A 136 -13.55 20.89 -7.50
CA PHE A 136 -14.07 19.61 -7.02
C PHE A 136 -13.81 19.35 -5.54
N MET A 137 -13.02 20.21 -4.89
CA MET A 137 -12.65 20.07 -3.50
C MET A 137 -13.60 20.81 -2.58
N SER A 138 -13.68 20.40 -1.31
CA SER A 138 -14.53 21.08 -0.32
C SER A 138 -14.10 22.53 -0.09
N ALA A 139 -15.06 23.43 0.14
CA ALA A 139 -14.81 24.85 0.35
C ALA A 139 -13.79 25.15 1.48
N PRO A 140 -13.78 24.44 2.63
CA PRO A 140 -12.75 24.61 3.67
C PRO A 140 -11.34 24.25 3.17
N PHE A 141 -11.21 23.25 2.31
CA PHE A 141 -9.92 22.87 1.73
C PHE A 141 -9.42 23.94 0.74
N GLN A 142 -10.30 24.48 -0.11
CA GLN A 142 -9.96 25.55 -1.04
C GLN A 142 -9.42 26.80 -0.33
N MET A 143 -9.95 27.12 0.86
CA MET A 143 -9.46 28.24 1.67
C MET A 143 -8.06 28.02 2.23
N THR A 144 -7.56 26.80 2.27
CA THR A 144 -6.20 26.46 2.74
C THR A 144 -5.17 26.53 1.61
N LEU A 145 -5.60 26.48 0.36
CA LEU A 145 -4.73 26.64 -0.81
C LEU A 145 -4.29 28.10 -0.92
N GLY A 146 -2.99 28.34 -1.01
CA GLY A 146 -2.41 29.69 -1.10
C GLY A 146 -2.12 30.38 0.24
N LYS A 147 -2.47 29.79 1.38
CA LYS A 147 -1.96 30.23 2.68
C LYS A 147 -0.71 29.41 2.99
N SER A 148 0.43 30.12 3.17
CA SER A 148 1.72 29.53 3.51
C SER A 148 1.62 28.51 4.64
N LEU A 149 2.22 27.37 4.45
CA LEU A 149 2.85 26.35 5.31
C LEU A 149 2.63 26.36 6.85
N GLN A 150 1.73 27.16 7.39
CA GLN A 150 1.55 27.35 8.82
C GLN A 150 0.59 26.33 9.46
N ASP A 151 -0.16 25.57 8.65
CA ASP A 151 -1.00 24.47 9.14
C ASP A 151 -0.29 23.14 8.84
N SER A 152 0.02 22.41 9.89
CA SER A 152 0.77 21.16 9.80
C SER A 152 0.20 20.22 8.73
N PRO A 153 1.01 19.69 7.82
CA PRO A 153 0.57 18.82 6.71
C PRO A 153 -0.16 17.56 7.21
N LEU A 154 0.16 17.10 8.43
CA LEU A 154 -0.52 16.01 9.11
C LEU A 154 -2.02 16.28 9.36
N CYS A 155 -2.38 17.53 9.75
CA CYS A 155 -3.78 17.88 9.93
C CYS A 155 -4.55 17.89 8.61
N LYS A 156 -3.91 18.34 7.52
CA LYS A 156 -4.53 18.33 6.18
C LYS A 156 -4.73 16.90 5.67
N ALA A 157 -3.73 16.05 5.81
CA ALA A 157 -3.80 14.65 5.38
C ALA A 157 -4.84 13.85 6.19
N LEU A 158 -4.86 14.01 7.51
CA LEU A 158 -5.85 13.37 8.38
C LEU A 158 -7.28 13.89 8.13
N TRP A 159 -7.43 15.19 7.90
CA TRP A 159 -8.74 15.78 7.63
C TRP A 159 -9.33 15.25 6.31
N TRP A 160 -8.52 15.07 5.29
CA TRP A 160 -8.94 14.58 3.98
C TRP A 160 -9.31 13.09 4.00
N THR A 161 -8.56 12.27 4.73
CA THR A 161 -8.84 10.82 4.83
C THR A 161 -10.10 10.53 5.65
N PHE A 162 -10.41 11.33 6.65
CA PHE A 162 -11.52 11.05 7.56
C PHE A 162 -12.75 11.96 7.39
N CYS A 163 -12.62 13.17 6.90
CA CYS A 163 -13.73 14.12 6.73
C CYS A 163 -14.12 14.42 5.28
N GLY A 164 -13.22 14.31 4.32
CA GLY A 164 -13.48 14.64 2.90
C GLY A 164 -14.28 13.58 2.14
N SER A 165 -14.55 12.43 2.76
CA SER A 165 -15.26 11.29 2.12
C SER A 165 -16.78 11.34 2.29
N TYR A 166 -17.34 12.37 2.93
CA TYR A 166 -18.77 12.43 3.30
C TYR A 166 -19.52 13.65 2.75
N LEU A 167 -19.11 14.19 1.61
CA LEU A 167 -19.96 15.16 0.89
C LEU A 167 -19.95 14.88 -0.61
#